data_fe5da721a5fd0628c240e784f7d662a8
#
_entry.id   fe5da721a5fd0628c240e784f7d662a8
#
_cell.length_a   1.000
_cell.length_b   1.000
_cell.length_c   1.000
_cell.angle_alpha   90.00
_cell.angle_beta   90.00
_cell.angle_gamma   90.00
#
_symmetry.space_group_name_H-M   'P 1'
#
loop_
_entity.id
_entity.type
_entity.pdbx_description
1 polymer ?
#
loop_
_entity_poly.entity_id
_entity_poly.type
_entity_poly.pdbx_seq_one_letter_code
_entity_poly.pdbx_strand_id
1 'polypeptide(L)'
;ANPGCYPTASLLALLPFIDYIDTDAPIFIDAKSGVSGAGKNPSETTHYCQINDNVHAYNPFKHRHMPEIHEKVKILKGKDVSINFVPHLLPLTRGMLVSVFATLKDDIDVNEILNNSYKDSEFVRIRNKPVDVKSVAGTNFCDLFVAKNGKALFVSSAIDNLLRGASSQAVVNANILCGYEEYEGIPKIAYVP
;
A
#
# COMPACT_ATOMS: atom_id res chain seq x y z
N ALA A 1 -1.16 15.40 -7.99
CA ALA A 1 -1.98 15.01 -6.84
C ALA A 1 -1.22 14.02 -5.95
N ASN A 2 -1.27 14.20 -4.65
CA ASN A 2 -0.66 13.27 -3.70
C ASN A 2 -1.65 12.14 -3.37
N PRO A 3 -1.29 10.85 -3.54
CA PRO A 3 -2.22 9.75 -3.27
C PRO A 3 -2.50 9.61 -1.77
N GLY A 4 -3.64 9.01 -1.41
CA GLY A 4 -3.92 8.59 -0.06
C GLY A 4 -3.00 7.43 0.39
N CYS A 5 -2.93 7.19 1.71
CA CYS A 5 -2.04 6.16 2.26
C CYS A 5 -2.39 4.73 1.78
N TYR A 6 -3.68 4.35 1.84
CA TYR A 6 -4.12 3.05 1.31
C TYR A 6 -3.93 2.92 -0.20
N PRO A 7 -4.28 3.92 -1.04
CA PRO A 7 -3.97 3.88 -2.47
C PRO A 7 -2.48 3.71 -2.75
N THR A 8 -1.59 4.40 -2.03
CA THR A 8 -0.14 4.24 -2.20
C THR A 8 0.29 2.79 -2.00
N ALA A 9 -0.04 2.20 -0.84
CA ALA A 9 0.36 0.83 -0.54
C ALA A 9 -0.28 -0.19 -1.49
N SER A 10 -1.58 -0.02 -1.81
CA SER A 10 -2.32 -0.93 -2.67
C SER A 10 -1.85 -0.89 -4.12
N LEU A 11 -1.62 0.30 -4.66
CA LEU A 11 -1.18 0.46 -6.06
C LEU A 11 0.25 -0.01 -6.27
N LEU A 12 1.17 0.23 -5.31
CA LEU A 12 2.52 -0.32 -5.37
C LEU A 12 2.54 -1.86 -5.38
N ALA A 13 1.60 -2.50 -4.68
CA ALA A 13 1.45 -3.95 -4.71
C ALA A 13 0.78 -4.47 -5.99
N LEU A 14 -0.21 -3.74 -6.53
CA LEU A 14 -1.10 -4.23 -7.58
C LEU A 14 -0.63 -3.93 -9.00
N LEU A 15 -0.12 -2.71 -9.26
CA LEU A 15 0.17 -2.23 -10.61
C LEU A 15 1.17 -3.10 -11.41
N PRO A 16 2.20 -3.73 -10.82
CA PRO A 16 3.09 -4.63 -11.54
C PRO A 16 2.37 -5.82 -12.18
N PHE A 17 1.27 -6.27 -11.57
CA PHE A 17 0.60 -7.50 -11.94
C PHE A 17 -0.69 -7.29 -12.74
N ILE A 18 -1.17 -6.06 -12.90
CA ILE A 18 -2.49 -5.79 -13.47
C ILE A 18 -2.67 -6.33 -14.90
N ASP A 19 -1.60 -6.41 -15.67
CA ASP A 19 -1.63 -6.94 -17.04
C ASP A 19 -1.69 -8.48 -17.08
N TYR A 20 -1.34 -9.12 -15.96
CA TYR A 20 -1.28 -10.57 -15.79
C TYR A 20 -2.47 -11.15 -14.99
N ILE A 21 -3.26 -10.27 -14.37
CA ILE A 21 -4.43 -10.67 -13.57
C ILE A 21 -5.62 -10.95 -14.48
N ASP A 22 -6.40 -11.97 -14.12
CA ASP A 22 -7.73 -12.19 -14.66
C ASP A 22 -8.68 -11.09 -14.21
N THR A 23 -9.05 -10.21 -15.14
CA THR A 23 -9.90 -9.06 -14.85
C THR A 23 -11.37 -9.41 -14.62
N ASP A 24 -11.80 -10.62 -14.97
CA ASP A 24 -13.15 -11.13 -14.71
C ASP A 24 -13.29 -11.66 -13.27
N ALA A 25 -12.16 -11.96 -12.62
CA ALA A 25 -12.11 -12.32 -11.21
C ALA A 25 -11.92 -11.10 -10.33
N PRO A 26 -12.59 -11.00 -9.16
CA PRO A 26 -12.44 -9.89 -8.25
C PRO A 26 -11.06 -9.86 -7.58
N ILE A 27 -10.50 -8.67 -7.43
CA ILE A 27 -9.29 -8.42 -6.64
C ILE A 27 -9.72 -8.10 -5.22
N PHE A 28 -9.14 -8.78 -4.24
CA PHE A 28 -9.37 -8.49 -2.81
C PHE A 28 -8.17 -7.74 -2.23
N ILE A 29 -8.44 -6.64 -1.56
CA ILE A 29 -7.44 -5.84 -0.86
C ILE A 29 -7.84 -5.77 0.61
N ASP A 30 -7.12 -6.50 1.44
CA ASP A 30 -7.26 -6.51 2.89
C ASP A 30 -6.16 -5.62 3.49
N ALA A 31 -6.56 -4.49 4.05
CA ALA A 31 -5.65 -3.44 4.48
C ALA A 31 -5.74 -3.18 5.99
N LYS A 32 -4.60 -3.01 6.64
CA LYS A 32 -4.47 -2.76 8.07
C LYS A 32 -3.71 -1.47 8.28
N SER A 33 -4.23 -0.56 9.12
CA SER A 33 -3.58 0.72 9.41
C SER A 33 -3.54 1.01 10.89
N GLY A 34 -2.44 1.63 11.31
CA GLY A 34 -2.37 2.27 12.61
C GLY A 34 -3.33 3.47 12.73
N VAL A 35 -3.72 3.80 13.95
CA VAL A 35 -4.75 4.81 14.25
C VAL A 35 -4.41 6.24 13.79
N SER A 36 -3.13 6.58 13.67
CA SER A 36 -2.72 7.91 13.20
C SER A 36 -3.26 8.25 11.80
N GLY A 37 -3.62 7.24 10.99
CA GLY A 37 -4.23 7.43 9.68
C GLY A 37 -5.64 8.03 9.73
N ALA A 38 -6.33 7.97 10.86
CA ALA A 38 -7.64 8.57 11.07
C ALA A 38 -7.58 10.10 11.30
N GLY A 39 -6.37 10.66 11.48
CA GLY A 39 -6.17 12.08 11.73
C GLY A 39 -6.26 12.47 13.20
N LYS A 40 -6.21 13.78 13.47
CA LYS A 40 -6.14 14.34 14.84
C LYS A 40 -7.50 14.49 15.54
N ASN A 41 -8.58 14.43 14.79
CA ASN A 41 -9.91 14.65 15.38
C ASN A 41 -10.36 13.39 16.13
N PRO A 42 -10.70 13.51 17.42
CA PRO A 42 -11.21 12.37 18.18
C PRO A 42 -12.51 11.84 17.58
N SER A 43 -12.63 10.51 17.60
CA SER A 43 -13.87 9.83 17.22
C SER A 43 -14.08 8.63 18.13
N GLU A 44 -15.29 8.11 18.17
CA GLU A 44 -15.60 6.92 18.96
C GLU A 44 -14.69 5.75 18.58
N THR A 45 -14.47 5.51 17.29
CA THR A 45 -13.66 4.39 16.78
C THR A 45 -12.16 4.54 17.06
N THR A 46 -11.67 5.77 17.29
CA THR A 46 -10.26 6.05 17.61
C THR A 46 -10.01 6.34 19.08
N HIS A 47 -11.07 6.29 19.91
CA HIS A 47 -10.93 6.47 21.34
C HIS A 47 -10.07 5.35 21.93
N TYR A 48 -9.19 5.69 22.89
CA TYR A 48 -8.22 4.75 23.44
C TYR A 48 -8.84 3.43 23.91
N CYS A 49 -9.93 3.49 24.67
CA CYS A 49 -10.62 2.29 25.17
C CYS A 49 -11.28 1.44 24.07
N GLN A 50 -11.49 1.98 22.88
CA GLN A 50 -12.07 1.24 21.75
C GLN A 50 -11.00 0.60 20.86
N ILE A 51 -9.84 1.23 20.75
CA ILE A 51 -8.79 0.77 19.84
C ILE A 51 -7.71 -0.05 20.54
N ASN A 52 -7.47 0.18 21.85
CA ASN A 52 -6.45 -0.58 22.57
C ASN A 52 -6.82 -2.06 22.64
N ASP A 53 -5.86 -2.94 22.32
CA ASP A 53 -6.03 -4.39 22.26
C ASP A 53 -7.18 -4.87 21.35
N ASN A 54 -7.56 -4.06 20.37
CA ASN A 54 -8.65 -4.34 19.46
C ASN A 54 -8.25 -4.22 17.99
N VAL A 55 -8.84 -5.06 17.15
CA VAL A 55 -8.71 -5.01 15.68
C VAL A 55 -10.10 -5.12 15.08
N HIS A 56 -10.49 -4.16 14.25
CA HIS A 56 -11.79 -4.18 13.61
C HIS A 56 -11.76 -3.65 12.17
N ALA A 57 -12.59 -4.23 11.32
CA ALA A 57 -12.84 -3.69 9.99
C ALA A 57 -13.74 -2.45 10.08
N TYR A 58 -13.53 -1.50 9.18
CA TYR A 58 -14.40 -0.33 9.08
C TYR A 58 -14.69 0.01 7.61
N ASN A 59 -15.88 0.49 7.33
CA ASN A 59 -16.32 0.87 5.99
C ASN A 59 -16.00 -0.16 4.88
N PRO A 60 -16.25 -1.49 5.07
CA PRO A 60 -15.98 -2.48 4.04
C PRO A 60 -16.72 -2.12 2.75
N PHE A 61 -16.03 -2.16 1.61
CA PHE A 61 -16.53 -1.81 0.26
C PHE A 61 -17.04 -0.36 0.08
N LYS A 62 -16.93 0.49 1.11
CA LYS A 62 -17.44 1.87 1.09
C LYS A 62 -16.38 2.91 1.47
N HIS A 63 -15.15 2.48 1.67
CA HIS A 63 -14.09 3.39 2.05
C HIS A 63 -13.74 4.34 0.89
N ARG A 64 -13.51 5.62 1.21
CA ARG A 64 -13.24 6.70 0.23
C ARG A 64 -12.02 6.44 -0.68
N HIS A 65 -11.07 5.61 -0.27
CA HIS A 65 -9.90 5.28 -1.06
C HIS A 65 -10.15 4.17 -2.10
N MET A 66 -11.24 3.42 -2.01
CA MET A 66 -11.56 2.39 -3.00
C MET A 66 -11.77 2.96 -4.40
N PRO A 67 -12.59 4.02 -4.59
CA PRO A 67 -12.71 4.69 -5.88
C PRO A 67 -11.39 5.24 -6.42
N GLU A 68 -10.51 5.75 -5.54
CA GLU A 68 -9.20 6.26 -5.92
C GLU A 68 -8.30 5.15 -6.48
N ILE A 69 -8.26 3.98 -5.82
CA ILE A 69 -7.49 2.82 -6.31
C ILE A 69 -8.01 2.38 -7.68
N HIS A 70 -9.32 2.22 -7.82
CA HIS A 70 -9.96 1.83 -9.07
C HIS A 70 -9.67 2.82 -10.21
N GLU A 71 -9.85 4.13 -9.96
CA GLU A 71 -9.57 5.18 -10.92
C GLU A 71 -8.10 5.14 -11.40
N LYS A 72 -7.14 4.97 -10.48
CA LYS A 72 -5.71 4.96 -10.85
C LYS A 72 -5.32 3.71 -11.63
N VAL A 73 -5.88 2.55 -11.32
CA VAL A 73 -5.70 1.36 -12.16
C VAL A 73 -6.21 1.62 -13.58
N LYS A 74 -7.40 2.20 -13.70
CA LYS A 74 -8.00 2.52 -15.00
C LYS A 74 -7.17 3.55 -15.79
N ILE A 75 -6.72 4.63 -15.16
CA ILE A 75 -5.91 5.67 -15.81
C ILE A 75 -4.54 5.14 -16.24
N LEU A 76 -3.84 4.40 -15.36
CA LEU A 76 -2.46 3.99 -15.59
C LEU A 76 -2.33 2.75 -16.47
N LYS A 77 -3.34 1.88 -16.48
CA LYS A 77 -3.28 0.57 -17.15
C LYS A 77 -4.40 0.35 -18.17
N GLY A 78 -5.36 1.26 -18.29
CA GLY A 78 -6.51 1.10 -19.20
C GLY A 78 -7.41 -0.09 -18.84
N LYS A 79 -7.30 -0.64 -17.63
CA LYS A 79 -8.06 -1.81 -17.18
C LYS A 79 -9.20 -1.40 -16.25
N ASP A 80 -10.34 -2.00 -16.46
CA ASP A 80 -11.49 -1.92 -15.55
C ASP A 80 -11.50 -3.22 -14.73
N VAL A 81 -11.37 -3.13 -13.42
CA VAL A 81 -11.21 -4.28 -12.52
C VAL A 81 -12.17 -4.16 -11.35
N SER A 82 -12.71 -5.30 -10.90
CA SER A 82 -13.52 -5.33 -9.68
C SER A 82 -12.61 -5.39 -8.45
N ILE A 83 -12.64 -4.33 -7.62
CA ILE A 83 -11.84 -4.24 -6.39
C ILE A 83 -12.75 -4.34 -5.18
N ASN A 84 -12.46 -5.29 -4.30
CA ASN A 84 -13.06 -5.45 -2.99
C ASN A 84 -12.06 -4.98 -1.92
N PHE A 85 -12.30 -3.82 -1.35
CA PHE A 85 -11.40 -3.18 -0.39
C PHE A 85 -11.99 -3.24 1.02
N VAL A 86 -11.24 -3.82 1.97
CA VAL A 86 -11.63 -3.93 3.38
C VAL A 86 -10.51 -3.41 4.27
N PRO A 87 -10.63 -2.18 4.79
CA PRO A 87 -9.66 -1.64 5.74
C PRO A 87 -9.96 -2.07 7.18
N HIS A 88 -8.87 -2.25 7.95
CA HIS A 88 -8.90 -2.52 9.38
C HIS A 88 -8.11 -1.48 10.15
N LEU A 89 -8.55 -1.18 11.35
CA LEU A 89 -7.82 -0.35 12.30
C LEU A 89 -7.16 -1.24 13.35
N LEU A 90 -5.88 -0.99 13.63
CA LEU A 90 -5.07 -1.73 14.58
C LEU A 90 -4.59 -0.81 15.71
N PRO A 91 -4.29 -1.36 16.91
CA PRO A 91 -3.77 -0.61 18.05
C PRO A 91 -2.28 -0.28 17.86
N LEU A 92 -1.94 0.27 16.70
CA LEU A 92 -0.61 0.76 16.34
C LEU A 92 -0.67 2.25 16.11
N THR A 93 0.34 2.99 16.55
CA THR A 93 0.42 4.42 16.25
C THR A 93 0.68 4.65 14.77
N ARG A 94 1.65 3.94 14.18
CA ARG A 94 2.12 4.09 12.80
C ARG A 94 2.26 2.76 12.10
N GLY A 95 2.16 2.82 10.79
CA GLY A 95 2.36 1.70 9.89
C GLY A 95 1.09 1.25 9.20
N MET A 96 1.27 0.74 8.02
CA MET A 96 0.20 0.18 7.18
C MET A 96 0.69 -1.07 6.52
N LEU A 97 -0.13 -2.12 6.58
CA LEU A 97 0.08 -3.38 5.88
C LEU A 97 -1.10 -3.63 4.95
N VAL A 98 -0.82 -3.85 3.67
CA VAL A 98 -1.82 -4.20 2.68
C VAL A 98 -1.52 -5.60 2.13
N SER A 99 -2.54 -6.41 2.03
CA SER A 99 -2.53 -7.73 1.40
C SER A 99 -3.44 -7.72 0.19
N VAL A 100 -2.89 -7.92 -1.00
CA VAL A 100 -3.62 -8.02 -2.26
C VAL A 100 -3.71 -9.48 -2.65
N PHE A 101 -4.92 -9.94 -2.96
CA PHE A 101 -5.21 -11.27 -3.49
C PHE A 101 -5.85 -11.11 -4.86
N ALA A 102 -5.34 -11.82 -5.85
CA ALA A 102 -5.86 -11.80 -7.21
C ALA A 102 -5.68 -13.16 -7.89
N THR A 103 -6.34 -13.35 -9.03
CA THR A 103 -6.18 -14.52 -9.86
C THR A 103 -5.34 -14.18 -11.09
N LEU A 104 -4.29 -14.95 -11.35
CA LEU A 104 -3.45 -14.81 -12.54
C LEU A 104 -4.14 -15.50 -13.74
N LYS A 105 -3.97 -14.95 -14.93
CA LYS A 105 -4.40 -15.57 -16.20
C LYS A 105 -3.58 -16.81 -16.50
N ASP A 106 -2.26 -16.67 -16.38
CA ASP A 106 -1.27 -17.65 -16.76
C ASP A 106 -0.27 -17.94 -15.64
N ASP A 107 0.51 -18.97 -15.79
CA ASP A 107 1.64 -19.27 -14.92
C ASP A 107 2.83 -18.37 -15.31
N ILE A 108 3.21 -17.46 -14.42
CA ILE A 108 4.26 -16.45 -14.64
C ILE A 108 5.25 -16.43 -13.49
N ASP A 109 6.45 -15.90 -13.73
CA ASP A 109 7.41 -15.61 -12.66
C ASP A 109 7.07 -14.27 -12.00
N VAL A 110 6.35 -14.35 -10.88
CA VAL A 110 5.91 -13.17 -10.12
C VAL A 110 7.07 -12.40 -9.48
N ASN A 111 8.18 -13.07 -9.16
CA ASN A 111 9.34 -12.41 -8.58
C ASN A 111 10.09 -11.61 -9.65
N GLU A 112 10.25 -12.15 -10.85
CA GLU A 112 10.85 -11.44 -11.96
C GLU A 112 10.07 -10.17 -12.31
N ILE A 113 8.73 -10.27 -12.42
CA ILE A 113 7.87 -9.13 -12.73
C ILE A 113 7.99 -8.04 -11.67
N LEU A 114 7.94 -8.41 -10.38
CA LEU A 114 8.05 -7.44 -9.30
C LEU A 114 9.42 -6.76 -9.28
N ASN A 115 10.50 -7.51 -9.43
CA ASN A 115 11.87 -6.97 -9.48
C ASN A 115 12.05 -6.02 -10.66
N ASN A 116 11.60 -6.40 -11.86
CA ASN A 116 11.71 -5.57 -13.05
C ASN A 116 10.91 -4.27 -12.94
N SER A 117 9.77 -4.32 -12.25
CA SER A 117 8.91 -3.13 -12.05
C SER A 117 9.53 -2.06 -11.16
N TYR A 118 10.39 -2.45 -10.23
CA TYR A 118 10.92 -1.53 -9.21
C TYR A 118 12.45 -1.50 -9.12
N LYS A 119 13.18 -2.03 -10.11
CA LYS A 119 14.65 -2.09 -10.11
C LYS A 119 15.33 -0.73 -9.94
N ASP A 120 14.71 0.33 -10.45
CA ASP A 120 15.24 1.70 -10.44
C ASP A 120 14.53 2.58 -9.37
N SER A 121 13.71 2.00 -8.51
CA SER A 121 12.94 2.75 -7.50
C SER A 121 13.74 2.93 -6.21
N GLU A 122 14.02 4.18 -5.84
CA GLU A 122 14.80 4.53 -4.65
C GLU A 122 14.15 4.06 -3.34
N PHE A 123 12.81 4.10 -3.25
CA PHE A 123 12.08 3.86 -2.02
C PHE A 123 11.23 2.57 -2.04
N VAL A 124 11.46 1.66 -2.97
CA VAL A 124 10.80 0.35 -2.97
C VAL A 124 11.84 -0.74 -2.69
N ARG A 125 11.56 -1.58 -1.69
CA ARG A 125 12.41 -2.71 -1.33
C ARG A 125 11.64 -4.01 -1.51
N ILE A 126 12.13 -4.90 -2.36
CA ILE A 126 11.55 -6.22 -2.54
C ILE A 126 12.18 -7.17 -1.53
N ARG A 127 11.32 -7.85 -0.79
CA ARG A 127 11.73 -8.73 0.33
C ARG A 127 11.55 -10.18 -0.06
N ASN A 128 12.39 -11.05 0.51
CA ASN A 128 12.32 -12.51 0.31
C ASN A 128 11.44 -13.24 1.34
N LYS A 129 10.78 -12.48 2.22
CA LYS A 129 9.84 -12.97 3.23
C LYS A 129 8.69 -11.95 3.39
N PRO A 130 7.53 -12.37 3.92
CA PRO A 130 6.41 -11.47 4.17
C PRO A 130 6.84 -10.23 4.95
N VAL A 131 6.27 -9.09 4.56
CA VAL A 131 6.64 -7.76 5.08
C VAL A 131 5.94 -7.45 6.40
N ASP A 132 6.52 -6.56 7.18
CA ASP A 132 5.99 -6.09 8.44
C ASP A 132 6.06 -4.56 8.55
N VAL A 133 5.25 -3.98 9.44
CA VAL A 133 5.17 -2.52 9.61
C VAL A 133 6.35 -1.91 10.36
N LYS A 134 7.04 -2.68 11.21
CA LYS A 134 8.19 -2.16 11.99
C LYS A 134 9.37 -1.83 11.08
N SER A 135 9.55 -2.59 10.02
CA SER A 135 10.65 -2.40 9.06
C SER A 135 10.55 -1.11 8.25
N VAL A 136 9.38 -0.49 8.20
CA VAL A 136 9.10 0.72 7.39
C VAL A 136 8.66 1.92 8.22
N ALA A 137 8.22 1.73 9.46
CA ALA A 137 7.79 2.81 10.33
C ALA A 137 8.89 3.87 10.50
N GLY A 138 8.55 5.15 10.33
CA GLY A 138 9.49 6.26 10.37
C GLY A 138 10.35 6.45 9.12
N THR A 139 10.08 5.73 8.04
CA THR A 139 10.80 5.83 6.76
C THR A 139 9.88 6.15 5.59
N ASN A 140 10.47 6.51 4.44
CA ASN A 140 9.75 6.62 3.17
C ASN A 140 9.76 5.31 2.36
N PHE A 141 10.29 4.23 2.88
CA PHE A 141 10.32 2.97 2.16
C PHE A 141 8.94 2.30 2.07
N CYS A 142 8.74 1.61 0.95
CA CYS A 142 7.71 0.61 0.77
C CYS A 142 8.38 -0.76 0.65
N ASP A 143 8.09 -1.67 1.57
CA ASP A 143 8.52 -3.06 1.48
C ASP A 143 7.44 -3.87 0.75
N LEU A 144 7.85 -4.66 -0.24
CA LEU A 144 6.99 -5.53 -1.03
C LEU A 144 7.44 -6.98 -0.93
N PHE A 145 6.48 -7.88 -0.88
CA PHE A 145 6.69 -9.33 -0.98
C PHE A 145 5.60 -9.93 -1.87
N VAL A 146 5.96 -10.89 -2.70
CA VAL A 146 5.05 -11.60 -3.58
C VAL A 146 5.18 -13.12 -3.42
N ALA A 147 4.06 -13.81 -3.51
CA ALA A 147 4.00 -15.27 -3.59
C ALA A 147 2.83 -15.69 -4.49
N LYS A 148 2.90 -16.90 -5.03
CA LYS A 148 1.79 -17.51 -5.77
C LYS A 148 1.57 -18.96 -5.35
N ASN A 149 0.34 -19.44 -5.52
CA ASN A 149 -0.02 -20.86 -5.43
C ASN A 149 -0.93 -21.18 -6.63
N GLY A 150 -0.36 -21.85 -7.65
CA GLY A 150 -1.01 -21.94 -8.95
C GLY A 150 -1.33 -20.58 -9.52
N LYS A 151 -2.59 -20.30 -9.80
CA LYS A 151 -3.07 -18.99 -10.28
C LYS A 151 -3.39 -18.01 -9.15
N ALA A 152 -3.39 -18.42 -7.89
CA ALA A 152 -3.62 -17.51 -6.78
C ALA A 152 -2.36 -16.64 -6.54
N LEU A 153 -2.51 -15.33 -6.73
CA LEU A 153 -1.49 -14.33 -6.46
C LEU A 153 -1.71 -13.71 -5.08
N PHE A 154 -0.65 -13.60 -4.32
CA PHE A 154 -0.58 -12.84 -3.08
C PHE A 154 0.53 -11.80 -3.17
N VAL A 155 0.21 -10.52 -2.91
CA VAL A 155 1.21 -9.46 -2.80
C VAL A 155 0.96 -8.73 -1.48
N SER A 156 1.99 -8.59 -0.66
CA SER A 156 1.91 -7.73 0.53
C SER A 156 2.81 -6.51 0.39
N SER A 157 2.30 -5.37 0.86
CA SER A 157 3.07 -4.13 0.95
C SER A 157 2.98 -3.55 2.36
N ALA A 158 4.08 -2.97 2.83
CA ALA A 158 4.13 -2.23 4.08
C ALA A 158 4.74 -0.85 3.86
N ILE A 159 4.12 0.18 4.47
CA ILE A 159 4.59 1.57 4.44
C ILE A 159 4.37 2.24 5.80
N ASP A 160 5.07 3.34 6.06
CA ASP A 160 4.65 4.29 7.09
C ASP A 160 3.45 5.10 6.54
N ASN A 161 2.30 5.02 7.20
CA ASN A 161 1.06 5.62 6.74
C ASN A 161 1.07 7.16 6.74
N LEU A 162 1.94 7.81 7.51
CA LEU A 162 2.07 9.27 7.59
C LEU A 162 3.22 9.82 6.75
N LEU A 163 4.27 9.04 6.51
CA LEU A 163 5.41 9.43 5.67
C LEU A 163 5.18 9.02 4.22
N ARG A 164 5.52 7.80 3.82
CA ARG A 164 5.28 7.31 2.45
C ARG A 164 3.81 7.40 2.06
N GLY A 165 2.90 7.19 3.01
CA GLY A 165 1.47 7.28 2.80
C GLY A 165 0.91 8.71 2.74
N ALA A 166 1.69 9.74 3.08
CA ALA A 166 1.22 11.14 3.13
C ALA A 166 2.32 12.17 2.92
N SER A 167 3.01 12.60 3.99
CA SER A 167 3.84 13.80 3.98
C SER A 167 5.12 13.67 3.16
N SER A 168 5.90 12.61 3.34
CA SER A 168 7.14 12.44 2.58
C SER A 168 6.87 12.11 1.10
N GLN A 169 5.75 11.45 0.78
CA GLN A 169 5.33 11.29 -0.61
C GLN A 169 5.01 12.64 -1.27
N ALA A 170 4.45 13.58 -0.53
CA ALA A 170 4.22 14.94 -1.04
C ALA A 170 5.53 15.67 -1.35
N VAL A 171 6.56 15.48 -0.51
CA VAL A 171 7.90 16.03 -0.78
C VAL A 171 8.53 15.36 -2.00
N VAL A 172 8.45 14.03 -2.12
CA VAL A 172 8.90 13.31 -3.33
C VAL A 172 8.23 13.84 -4.58
N ASN A 173 6.91 14.04 -4.56
CA ASN A 173 6.19 14.60 -5.70
C ASN A 173 6.65 16.03 -6.03
N ALA A 174 6.92 16.86 -5.02
CA ALA A 174 7.47 18.20 -5.22
C ALA A 174 8.88 18.14 -5.81
N ASN A 175 9.75 17.25 -5.34
CA ASN A 175 11.08 17.04 -5.87
C ASN A 175 11.04 16.72 -7.38
N ILE A 176 10.21 15.75 -7.78
CA ILE A 176 10.03 15.36 -9.19
C ILE A 176 9.54 16.55 -10.02
N LEU A 177 8.54 17.29 -9.54
CA LEU A 177 7.97 18.45 -10.25
C LEU A 177 8.99 19.61 -10.41
N CYS A 178 9.89 19.75 -9.45
CA CYS A 178 10.93 20.79 -9.45
C CYS A 178 12.24 20.34 -10.12
N GLY A 179 12.32 19.09 -10.59
CA GLY A 179 13.52 18.54 -11.24
C GLY A 179 14.64 18.16 -10.27
N TYR A 180 14.31 17.94 -8.99
CA TYR A 180 15.22 17.37 -7.99
C TYR A 180 15.16 15.83 -7.99
N GLU A 181 16.16 15.21 -7.38
CA GLU A 181 16.13 13.76 -7.13
C GLU A 181 15.02 13.39 -6.15
N GLU A 182 14.38 12.22 -6.34
CA GLU A 182 13.27 11.76 -5.48
C GLU A 182 13.58 11.83 -3.99
N TYR A 183 14.83 11.51 -3.62
CA TYR A 183 15.27 11.38 -2.24
C TYR A 183 15.74 12.69 -1.60
N GLU A 184 15.75 13.80 -2.31
CA GLU A 184 16.26 15.06 -1.78
C GLU A 184 15.47 15.50 -0.55
N GLY A 185 16.17 15.69 0.58
CA GLY A 185 15.56 16.03 1.86
C GLY A 185 14.74 14.91 2.53
N ILE A 186 14.71 13.70 1.97
CA ILE A 186 13.99 12.56 2.56
C ILE A 186 14.94 11.70 3.39
N PRO A 187 14.70 11.53 4.70
CA PRO A 187 15.56 10.70 5.53
C PRO A 187 15.43 9.21 5.14
N LYS A 188 16.60 8.57 4.93
CA LYS A 188 16.71 7.13 4.64
C LYS A 188 16.79 6.27 5.91
N ILE A 189 16.93 6.89 7.08
CA ILE A 189 17.01 6.23 8.38
C ILE A 189 15.74 6.53 9.16
N ALA A 190 15.18 5.52 9.81
CA ALA A 190 13.99 5.68 10.64
C ALA A 190 14.21 6.69 11.77
N TYR A 191 13.26 7.60 11.96
CA TYR A 191 13.26 8.60 13.02
C TYR A 191 12.28 8.24 14.15
N VAL A 192 11.94 7.00 14.29
CA VAL A 192 11.07 6.52 15.37
C VAL A 192 11.81 5.45 16.18
N PRO A 193 11.68 5.48 17.50
CA PRO A 193 12.26 4.46 18.37
C PRO A 193 11.60 3.10 18.17
#